data_17a2991a2a14633954acb004594c68aa
#
_entry.id   17a2991a2a14633954acb004594c68aa
#
_cell.length_a   1.000
_cell.length_b   1.000
_cell.length_c   1.000
_cell.angle_alpha   90.00
_cell.angle_beta   90.00
_cell.angle_gamma   90.00
#
_symmetry.space_group_name_H-M   'P 1'
#
loop_
_entity.id
_entity.type
_entity.pdbx_description
1 polymer ?
#
loop_
_entity_poly.entity_id
_entity_poly.type
_entity_poly.pdbx_seq_one_letter_code
_entity_poly.pdbx_strand_id
1 'polypeptide(L)'
;MRVLAIFLGVFLALGGTLSAQLKDLKPGFNLFSIQQDIQLGKEAAAEVEKSMPVVKHEELNAYLSKIGARLAKSKHAGTFPFGFATINDKSINAFALPGGPIYVHTGLIVALDNESQLAGVMAHEMSHVALRHGTNQASKANLLQLGAALASSGLGEESMLSKLGQLGVGLGAQSVLLKYSRNAERDADLNGARIMNEVGYDPVQMATFFQKLESQGQKDNSKLANFLADHPTPGNRIAYVQEQNKYLPKNSYTETDPGALSRIKNIVAGLPPPPPPKPAVAAAGSASPPDIRPSSQYKLFQGRAFSLRYPDNWQVFGEQGSDSVTVAPKEALVADAKGQTQIGYGFIASYYVPQNGKADLRRDTDNLVRQLQQENPGMKRTNAAQRTVQVSGQNGLVTALESNSPYRGEREADTLMTVARPEGLFYIVFIAPGSEQGSVQRSFDDVIRSVRF
;
A
#
# COMPACT_ATOMS: atom_id res chain seq x y z
N MET A 1 59.94 -44.62 -38.25
CA MET A 1 60.11 -44.10 -36.83
C MET A 1 59.26 -42.85 -36.65
N ARG A 2 58.14 -42.97 -35.98
CA ARG A 2 57.22 -41.87 -35.69
C ARG A 2 57.33 -41.56 -34.20
N VAL A 3 57.79 -40.35 -33.85
CA VAL A 3 57.90 -39.84 -32.48
C VAL A 3 56.56 -39.26 -32.11
N LEU A 4 55.91 -39.83 -31.11
CA LEU A 4 54.66 -39.37 -30.55
C LEU A 4 55.00 -38.40 -29.42
N ALA A 5 54.73 -37.09 -29.62
CA ALA A 5 54.85 -36.07 -28.59
C ALA A 5 53.58 -36.04 -27.78
N ILE A 6 53.68 -36.38 -26.50
CA ILE A 6 52.58 -36.26 -25.50
C ILE A 6 52.59 -34.83 -24.96
N PHE A 7 51.58 -34.03 -25.33
CA PHE A 7 51.28 -32.73 -24.65
C PHE A 7 50.48 -33.00 -23.38
N LEU A 8 51.14 -32.83 -22.26
CA LEU A 8 50.51 -32.79 -20.94
C LEU A 8 49.93 -31.42 -20.71
N GLY A 9 48.64 -31.24 -21.00
CA GLY A 9 47.89 -30.00 -20.70
C GLY A 9 47.62 -29.88 -19.20
N VAL A 10 48.31 -28.96 -18.53
CA VAL A 10 48.00 -28.57 -17.18
C VAL A 10 46.76 -27.68 -17.23
N PHE A 11 45.59 -28.25 -16.87
CA PHE A 11 44.39 -27.51 -16.59
C PHE A 11 44.56 -26.81 -15.22
N LEU A 12 45.01 -25.57 -15.20
CA LEU A 12 44.84 -24.71 -14.04
C LEU A 12 43.33 -24.40 -13.91
N ALA A 13 42.64 -25.15 -13.06
CA ALA A 13 41.33 -24.79 -12.59
C ALA A 13 41.45 -23.50 -11.76
N LEU A 14 41.30 -22.36 -12.41
CA LEU A 14 40.97 -21.09 -11.72
C LEU A 14 39.59 -21.28 -11.10
N GLY A 15 39.59 -21.82 -9.87
CA GLY A 15 38.47 -21.78 -8.96
C GLY A 15 38.21 -20.33 -8.59
N GLY A 16 37.55 -19.60 -9.46
CA GLY A 16 36.97 -18.34 -9.10
C GLY A 16 35.91 -18.63 -8.04
N THR A 17 36.25 -18.39 -6.76
CA THR A 17 35.24 -18.25 -5.72
C THR A 17 34.34 -17.11 -6.16
N LEU A 18 33.15 -17.44 -6.73
CA LEU A 18 32.05 -16.48 -6.80
C LEU A 18 31.76 -16.10 -5.35
N SER A 19 32.41 -15.04 -4.90
CA SER A 19 32.02 -14.37 -3.67
C SER A 19 30.60 -13.89 -3.93
N ALA A 20 29.61 -14.56 -3.35
CA ALA A 20 28.23 -14.12 -3.40
C ALA A 20 28.19 -12.74 -2.71
N GLN A 21 28.26 -11.71 -3.54
CA GLN A 21 28.33 -10.35 -3.10
C GLN A 21 26.95 -9.95 -2.57
N LEU A 22 26.89 -9.42 -1.35
CA LEU A 22 25.66 -8.86 -0.80
C LEU A 22 25.10 -7.84 -1.81
N LYS A 23 23.79 -7.94 -2.11
CA LYS A 23 23.11 -7.01 -3.02
C LYS A 23 23.36 -5.56 -2.56
N ASP A 24 23.83 -4.70 -3.43
CA ASP A 24 23.93 -3.26 -3.14
C ASP A 24 22.51 -2.66 -3.09
N LEU A 25 22.11 -2.21 -1.93
CA LEU A 25 20.79 -1.63 -1.68
C LEU A 25 20.93 -0.11 -1.66
N LYS A 26 20.26 0.53 -2.61
CA LYS A 26 20.26 2.00 -2.76
C LYS A 26 18.84 2.51 -2.89
N PRO A 27 18.58 3.76 -2.45
CA PRO A 27 17.33 4.43 -2.77
C PRO A 27 17.06 4.39 -4.27
N GLY A 28 15.84 4.05 -4.65
CA GLY A 28 15.40 4.09 -6.04
C GLY A 28 15.21 5.53 -6.53
N PHE A 29 14.72 5.66 -7.77
CA PHE A 29 14.37 6.95 -8.34
C PHE A 29 13.42 7.73 -7.42
N ASN A 30 13.72 9.01 -7.18
CA ASN A 30 12.96 9.84 -6.27
C ASN A 30 12.96 11.30 -6.74
N LEU A 31 11.77 11.89 -6.85
CA LEU A 31 11.57 13.29 -7.21
C LEU A 31 11.74 14.24 -6.02
N PHE A 32 11.69 13.69 -4.80
CA PHE A 32 11.82 14.45 -3.57
C PHE A 32 13.30 14.49 -3.11
N SER A 33 13.74 15.58 -2.55
CA SER A 33 14.98 15.68 -1.81
C SER A 33 14.84 15.04 -0.42
N ILE A 34 15.95 14.76 0.27
CA ILE A 34 15.92 14.25 1.65
C ILE A 34 15.24 15.27 2.59
N GLN A 35 15.47 16.57 2.38
CA GLN A 35 14.83 17.63 3.17
C GLN A 35 13.31 17.66 2.97
N GLN A 36 12.85 17.39 1.76
CA GLN A 36 11.42 17.26 1.49
C GLN A 36 10.83 16.01 2.16
N ASP A 37 11.55 14.87 2.16
CA ASP A 37 11.12 13.69 2.92
C ASP A 37 10.96 14.02 4.41
N ILE A 38 11.94 14.72 5.01
CA ILE A 38 11.90 15.12 6.42
C ILE A 38 10.71 16.05 6.70
N GLN A 39 10.45 17.01 5.81
CA GLN A 39 9.34 17.93 5.97
C GLN A 39 7.98 17.21 5.86
N LEU A 40 7.81 16.36 4.85
CA LEU A 40 6.60 15.53 4.67
C LEU A 40 6.36 14.63 5.91
N GLY A 41 7.44 14.04 6.43
CA GLY A 41 7.34 13.21 7.64
C GLY A 41 6.91 14.00 8.88
N LYS A 42 7.40 15.22 9.06
CA LYS A 42 6.97 16.09 10.17
C LYS A 42 5.49 16.45 10.08
N GLU A 43 5.02 16.79 8.88
CA GLU A 43 3.61 17.12 8.65
C GLU A 43 2.71 15.90 8.88
N ALA A 44 3.11 14.73 8.37
CA ALA A 44 2.40 13.48 8.58
C ALA A 44 2.42 13.05 10.07
N ALA A 45 3.53 13.21 10.77
CA ALA A 45 3.63 12.94 12.21
C ALA A 45 2.67 13.82 13.03
N ALA A 46 2.56 15.10 12.70
CA ALA A 46 1.61 15.99 13.34
C ALA A 46 0.15 15.54 13.13
N GLU A 47 -0.16 14.94 11.99
CA GLU A 47 -1.50 14.41 11.73
C GLU A 47 -1.73 13.08 12.47
N VAL A 48 -0.72 12.19 12.52
CA VAL A 48 -0.77 10.97 13.34
C VAL A 48 -1.04 11.32 14.81
N GLU A 49 -0.33 12.30 15.38
CA GLU A 49 -0.51 12.73 16.77
C GLU A 49 -1.91 13.30 17.06
N LYS A 50 -2.59 13.87 16.06
CA LYS A 50 -3.97 14.37 16.19
C LYS A 50 -5.00 13.24 16.05
N SER A 51 -4.75 12.29 15.17
CA SER A 51 -5.75 11.30 14.76
C SER A 51 -5.62 9.98 15.49
N MET A 52 -4.42 9.60 15.95
CA MET A 52 -4.13 8.32 16.59
C MET A 52 -3.79 8.49 18.07
N PRO A 53 -4.09 7.49 18.92
CA PRO A 53 -3.84 7.53 20.36
C PRO A 53 -2.35 7.29 20.68
N VAL A 54 -1.52 8.30 20.47
CA VAL A 54 -0.08 8.24 20.79
C VAL A 54 0.12 8.13 22.30
N VAL A 55 0.87 7.13 22.76
CA VAL A 55 1.15 6.88 24.17
C VAL A 55 2.19 7.86 24.69
N LYS A 56 1.81 8.65 25.69
CA LYS A 56 2.73 9.56 26.43
C LYS A 56 3.20 8.88 27.71
N HIS A 57 4.09 7.90 27.60
CA HIS A 57 4.68 7.19 28.71
C HIS A 57 6.22 7.23 28.58
N GLU A 58 6.89 7.85 29.54
CA GLU A 58 8.32 8.16 29.45
C GLU A 58 9.18 6.90 29.27
N GLU A 59 9.03 5.90 30.14
CA GLU A 59 9.84 4.66 30.11
C GLU A 59 9.61 3.88 28.80
N LEU A 60 8.36 3.80 28.32
CA LEU A 60 8.04 3.11 27.07
C LEU A 60 8.69 3.79 25.87
N ASN A 61 8.56 5.11 25.78
CA ASN A 61 9.14 5.88 24.67
C ASN A 61 10.68 5.94 24.76
N ALA A 62 11.25 6.01 25.97
CA ALA A 62 12.69 5.94 26.18
C ALA A 62 13.27 4.57 25.75
N TYR A 63 12.55 3.48 26.02
CA TYR A 63 12.96 2.14 25.61
C TYR A 63 13.02 2.02 24.06
N LEU A 64 11.98 2.44 23.34
CA LEU A 64 11.99 2.46 21.88
C LEU A 64 13.12 3.36 21.34
N SER A 65 13.26 4.56 21.92
CA SER A 65 14.29 5.51 21.50
C SER A 65 15.70 4.97 21.71
N LYS A 66 15.94 4.19 22.80
CA LYS A 66 17.23 3.56 23.10
C LYS A 66 17.60 2.50 22.06
N ILE A 67 16.65 1.64 21.68
CA ILE A 67 16.82 0.66 20.61
C ILE A 67 17.04 1.36 19.27
N GLY A 68 16.19 2.32 18.93
CA GLY A 68 16.28 3.08 17.69
C GLY A 68 17.59 3.86 17.54
N ALA A 69 18.05 4.49 18.62
CA ALA A 69 19.35 5.18 18.63
C ALA A 69 20.54 4.22 18.43
N ARG A 70 20.43 2.98 18.91
CA ARG A 70 21.44 1.94 18.63
C ARG A 70 21.38 1.53 17.16
N LEU A 71 20.20 1.28 16.60
CA LEU A 71 20.01 0.92 15.19
C LEU A 71 20.50 2.03 14.25
N ALA A 72 20.26 3.30 14.59
CA ALA A 72 20.67 4.47 13.82
C ALA A 72 22.20 4.65 13.72
N LYS A 73 23.00 3.93 14.52
CA LYS A 73 24.48 3.92 14.40
C LYS A 73 24.96 3.15 13.17
N SER A 74 24.10 2.30 12.59
CA SER A 74 24.45 1.58 11.38
C SER A 74 24.53 2.54 10.18
N LYS A 75 25.57 2.38 9.35
CA LYS A 75 25.69 3.09 8.08
C LYS A 75 24.54 2.79 7.11
N HIS A 76 23.87 1.65 7.29
CA HIS A 76 22.75 1.22 6.47
C HIS A 76 21.43 1.89 6.87
N ALA A 77 21.36 2.55 8.03
CA ALA A 77 20.19 3.32 8.46
C ALA A 77 20.07 4.68 7.75
N GLY A 78 21.14 5.16 7.11
CA GLY A 78 21.19 6.51 6.53
C GLY A 78 21.29 7.61 7.61
N THR A 79 21.14 8.85 7.20
CA THR A 79 21.31 10.04 8.07
C THR A 79 19.98 10.76 8.29
N PHE A 80 18.93 10.02 8.66
CA PHE A 80 17.63 10.60 8.93
C PHE A 80 17.43 10.90 10.42
N PRO A 81 16.65 11.93 10.78
CA PRO A 81 16.30 12.25 12.17
C PRO A 81 15.21 11.30 12.67
N PHE A 82 15.58 10.06 12.99
CA PHE A 82 14.64 9.06 13.48
C PHE A 82 13.99 9.47 14.80
N GLY A 83 12.66 9.36 14.86
CA GLY A 83 11.84 9.51 16.05
C GLY A 83 10.97 8.27 16.26
N PHE A 84 10.76 7.88 17.51
CA PHE A 84 10.04 6.65 17.84
C PHE A 84 8.94 6.95 18.84
N ALA A 85 7.73 6.48 18.54
CA ALA A 85 6.58 6.62 19.42
C ALA A 85 5.72 5.36 19.41
N THR A 86 4.87 5.22 20.42
CA THR A 86 3.94 4.09 20.54
C THR A 86 2.52 4.55 20.27
N ILE A 87 1.76 3.78 19.49
CA ILE A 87 0.31 3.93 19.31
C ILE A 87 -0.39 2.94 20.24
N ASN A 88 -1.35 3.41 21.03
CA ASN A 88 -2.18 2.54 21.86
C ASN A 88 -3.25 1.85 21.00
N ASP A 89 -2.84 0.81 20.28
CA ASP A 89 -3.67 0.00 19.41
C ASP A 89 -3.32 -1.48 19.58
N LYS A 90 -4.35 -2.34 19.71
CA LYS A 90 -4.19 -3.78 19.91
C LYS A 90 -3.82 -4.53 18.63
N SER A 91 -3.87 -3.91 17.47
CA SER A 91 -3.39 -4.51 16.23
C SER A 91 -1.88 -4.71 16.27
N ILE A 92 -1.42 -5.76 15.62
CA ILE A 92 0.01 -6.00 15.44
C ILE A 92 0.42 -5.17 14.23
N ASN A 93 1.03 -4.00 14.46
CA ASN A 93 1.50 -3.12 13.39
C ASN A 93 2.66 -2.22 13.85
N ALA A 94 3.47 -1.78 12.88
CA ALA A 94 4.40 -0.67 12.98
C ALA A 94 4.46 -0.01 11.62
N PHE A 95 4.81 1.28 11.57
CA PHE A 95 4.97 1.98 10.30
C PHE A 95 5.94 3.14 10.43
N ALA A 96 6.61 3.43 9.32
CA ALA A 96 7.50 4.57 9.19
C ALA A 96 6.91 5.65 8.28
N LEU A 97 7.11 6.90 8.65
CA LEU A 97 6.83 8.05 7.80
C LEU A 97 8.11 8.48 7.07
N PRO A 98 8.02 9.09 5.89
CA PRO A 98 9.19 9.64 5.21
C PRO A 98 10.04 10.49 6.13
N GLY A 99 11.34 10.44 5.98
CA GLY A 99 12.24 11.32 6.72
C GLY A 99 12.47 10.98 8.19
N GLY A 100 11.84 9.91 8.77
CA GLY A 100 12.31 9.37 10.04
C GLY A 100 11.32 9.02 11.15
N PRO A 101 10.11 9.60 11.28
CA PRO A 101 9.19 9.21 12.35
C PRO A 101 8.72 7.75 12.19
N ILE A 102 8.78 6.98 13.28
CA ILE A 102 8.40 5.55 13.31
C ILE A 102 7.45 5.32 14.48
N TYR A 103 6.38 4.61 14.24
CA TYR A 103 5.34 4.29 15.20
C TYR A 103 5.21 2.79 15.39
N VAL A 104 5.11 2.35 16.63
CA VAL A 104 4.96 0.95 17.01
C VAL A 104 3.66 0.78 17.79
N HIS A 105 2.78 -0.13 17.37
CA HIS A 105 1.53 -0.39 18.08
C HIS A 105 1.77 -1.21 19.33
N THR A 106 0.99 -0.97 20.39
CA THR A 106 1.05 -1.74 21.64
C THR A 106 0.78 -3.23 21.40
N GLY A 107 -0.09 -3.58 20.44
CA GLY A 107 -0.34 -4.97 20.07
C GLY A 107 0.89 -5.69 19.53
N LEU A 108 1.74 -5.00 18.77
CA LEU A 108 3.01 -5.55 18.31
C LEU A 108 3.94 -5.82 19.49
N ILE A 109 4.10 -4.86 20.42
CA ILE A 109 4.96 -5.01 21.60
C ILE A 109 4.56 -6.25 22.42
N VAL A 110 3.26 -6.48 22.60
CA VAL A 110 2.75 -7.67 23.31
C VAL A 110 3.09 -8.97 22.58
N ALA A 111 3.10 -8.96 21.24
CA ALA A 111 3.35 -10.15 20.42
C ALA A 111 4.83 -10.57 20.33
N LEU A 112 5.78 -9.71 20.68
CA LEU A 112 7.22 -10.00 20.65
C LEU A 112 7.65 -10.99 21.72
N ASP A 113 8.68 -11.78 21.45
CA ASP A 113 9.27 -12.72 22.41
C ASP A 113 10.53 -12.15 23.09
N ASN A 114 11.29 -11.30 22.39
CA ASN A 114 12.53 -10.69 22.87
C ASN A 114 12.77 -9.31 22.23
N GLU A 115 13.75 -8.58 22.78
CA GLU A 115 14.12 -7.24 22.28
C GLU A 115 14.64 -7.27 20.84
N SER A 116 15.37 -8.33 20.45
CA SER A 116 15.90 -8.43 19.09
C SER A 116 14.80 -8.54 18.04
N GLN A 117 13.63 -9.11 18.36
CA GLN A 117 12.46 -9.08 17.47
C GLN A 117 11.92 -7.67 17.30
N LEU A 118 11.85 -6.87 18.38
CA LEU A 118 11.47 -5.46 18.29
C LEU A 118 12.47 -4.67 17.46
N ALA A 119 13.76 -4.85 17.73
CA ALA A 119 14.83 -4.24 16.94
C ALA A 119 14.73 -4.62 15.47
N GLY A 120 14.31 -5.85 15.15
CA GLY A 120 14.07 -6.34 13.80
C GLY A 120 12.96 -5.59 13.07
N VAL A 121 11.81 -5.43 13.71
CA VAL A 121 10.71 -4.63 13.15
C VAL A 121 11.13 -3.18 12.97
N MET A 122 11.75 -2.57 14.00
CA MET A 122 12.22 -1.19 13.90
C MET A 122 13.28 -1.01 12.80
N ALA A 123 14.21 -1.96 12.62
CA ALA A 123 15.21 -1.93 11.55
C ALA A 123 14.58 -2.08 10.16
N HIS A 124 13.51 -2.86 10.03
CA HIS A 124 12.72 -2.97 8.82
C HIS A 124 12.07 -1.61 8.47
N GLU A 125 11.39 -0.96 9.43
CA GLU A 125 10.80 0.36 9.26
C GLU A 125 11.87 1.43 8.93
N MET A 126 12.99 1.42 9.65
CA MET A 126 14.10 2.31 9.35
C MET A 126 14.65 2.09 7.93
N SER A 127 14.59 0.86 7.41
CA SER A 127 15.01 0.55 6.06
C SER A 127 14.08 1.13 5.00
N HIS A 128 12.78 1.19 5.24
CA HIS A 128 11.85 1.90 4.38
C HIS A 128 12.21 3.39 4.27
N VAL A 129 12.61 4.01 5.38
CA VAL A 129 13.10 5.40 5.40
C VAL A 129 14.44 5.53 4.68
N ALA A 130 15.42 4.70 5.03
CA ALA A 130 16.79 4.76 4.47
C ALA A 130 16.81 4.54 2.94
N LEU A 131 15.98 3.62 2.45
CA LEU A 131 15.80 3.32 1.02
C LEU A 131 14.72 4.20 0.36
N ARG A 132 14.12 5.10 1.13
CA ARG A 132 13.16 6.12 0.67
C ARG A 132 11.97 5.51 -0.09
N HIS A 133 11.48 4.35 0.36
CA HIS A 133 10.46 3.59 -0.35
C HIS A 133 9.15 4.36 -0.50
N GLY A 134 8.71 5.10 0.53
CA GLY A 134 7.49 5.91 0.50
C GLY A 134 7.52 6.97 -0.59
N THR A 135 8.54 7.83 -0.59
CA THR A 135 8.65 8.91 -1.58
C THR A 135 9.10 8.41 -2.97
N ASN A 136 9.80 7.27 -3.06
CA ASN A 136 10.00 6.58 -4.34
C ASN A 136 8.67 6.15 -4.97
N GLN A 137 7.78 5.58 -4.18
CA GLN A 137 6.46 5.16 -4.67
C GLN A 137 5.60 6.37 -5.05
N ALA A 138 5.59 7.43 -4.23
CA ALA A 138 4.95 8.69 -4.55
C ALA A 138 5.52 9.32 -5.84
N SER A 139 6.84 9.25 -6.01
CA SER A 139 7.52 9.74 -7.23
C SER A 139 7.10 8.98 -8.47
N LYS A 140 6.98 7.66 -8.38
CA LYS A 140 6.50 6.83 -9.50
C LYS A 140 5.05 7.14 -9.86
N ALA A 141 4.19 7.30 -8.86
CA ALA A 141 2.81 7.70 -9.05
C ALA A 141 2.75 9.09 -9.73
N ASN A 142 3.49 10.07 -9.22
CA ASN A 142 3.55 11.42 -9.79
C ASN A 142 4.15 11.43 -11.21
N LEU A 143 5.15 10.60 -11.49
CA LEU A 143 5.73 10.48 -12.83
C LEU A 143 4.75 9.89 -13.84
N LEU A 144 3.97 8.88 -13.44
CA LEU A 144 2.90 8.33 -14.28
C LEU A 144 1.84 9.40 -14.57
N GLN A 145 1.47 10.17 -13.55
CA GLN A 145 0.55 11.28 -13.65
C GLN A 145 1.09 12.38 -14.58
N LEU A 146 2.35 12.74 -14.40
CA LEU A 146 3.01 13.78 -15.19
C LEU A 146 3.25 13.35 -16.64
N GLY A 147 3.63 12.09 -16.88
CA GLY A 147 3.77 11.52 -18.23
C GLY A 147 2.46 11.59 -19.01
N ALA A 148 1.33 11.35 -18.36
CA ALA A 148 0.01 11.50 -18.95
C ALA A 148 -0.32 12.98 -19.24
N ALA A 149 0.03 13.92 -18.34
CA ALA A 149 -0.20 15.35 -18.53
C ALA A 149 0.69 15.95 -19.63
N LEU A 150 1.94 15.49 -19.76
CA LEU A 150 2.88 15.95 -20.81
C LEU A 150 2.49 15.46 -22.19
N ALA A 151 1.98 14.23 -22.30
CA ALA A 151 1.47 13.71 -23.57
C ALA A 151 0.29 14.55 -24.12
N SER A 152 -0.40 15.28 -23.24
CA SER A 152 -1.58 16.10 -23.59
C SER A 152 -1.33 17.60 -23.75
N SER A 153 -0.21 18.16 -23.24
CA SER A 153 -0.09 19.63 -23.09
C SER A 153 1.11 20.32 -23.76
N GLY A 154 2.11 19.59 -24.28
CA GLY A 154 3.27 20.19 -24.95
C GLY A 154 4.11 21.16 -24.09
N LEU A 155 4.07 21.04 -22.75
CA LEU A 155 4.75 21.94 -21.81
C LEU A 155 6.24 21.58 -21.65
N GLY A 156 7.12 22.60 -21.62
CA GLY A 156 8.56 22.46 -21.45
C GLY A 156 8.99 22.07 -20.00
N GLU A 157 10.24 21.63 -19.85
CA GLU A 157 10.83 21.10 -18.61
C GLU A 157 10.76 22.02 -17.38
N GLU A 158 10.85 23.34 -17.54
CA GLU A 158 10.78 24.29 -16.41
C GLU A 158 9.38 24.36 -15.77
N SER A 159 8.33 24.19 -16.55
CA SER A 159 6.95 24.11 -16.04
C SER A 159 6.70 22.83 -15.27
N MET A 160 7.45 21.76 -15.54
CA MET A 160 7.39 20.46 -14.90
C MET A 160 7.91 20.52 -13.45
N LEU A 161 9.06 21.11 -13.22
CA LEU A 161 9.67 21.27 -11.90
C LEU A 161 8.82 22.14 -10.95
N SER A 162 8.20 23.20 -11.48
CA SER A 162 7.29 24.06 -10.73
C SER A 162 6.01 23.32 -10.29
N LYS A 163 5.42 22.51 -11.17
CA LYS A 163 4.24 21.69 -10.86
C LYS A 163 4.56 20.55 -9.88
N LEU A 164 5.74 19.93 -9.98
CA LEU A 164 6.21 18.93 -9.03
C LEU A 164 6.41 19.50 -7.61
N GLY A 165 6.91 20.74 -7.51
CA GLY A 165 7.01 21.45 -6.24
C GLY A 165 5.65 21.74 -5.60
N GLN A 166 4.63 22.03 -6.40
CA GLN A 166 3.26 22.25 -5.95
C GLN A 166 2.54 20.96 -5.56
N LEU A 167 2.80 19.82 -6.25
CA LEU A 167 2.23 18.52 -5.93
C LEU A 167 2.78 17.96 -4.60
N GLY A 168 4.05 18.24 -4.27
CA GLY A 168 4.66 17.83 -3.00
C GLY A 168 3.97 18.44 -1.76
N VAL A 169 3.31 19.58 -1.90
CA VAL A 169 2.57 20.26 -0.81
C VAL A 169 1.15 19.71 -0.64
N GLY A 170 0.61 19.01 -1.66
CA GLY A 170 -0.77 18.48 -1.65
C GLY A 170 -0.93 17.01 -1.21
N LEU A 171 0.18 16.30 -0.97
CA LEU A 171 0.12 14.92 -0.48
C LEU A 171 -0.20 14.92 1.01
N GLY A 172 -1.49 14.94 1.36
CA GLY A 172 -1.94 14.80 2.74
C GLY A 172 -1.47 13.47 3.36
N ALA A 173 -1.48 13.39 4.70
CA ALA A 173 -1.01 12.26 5.49
C ALA A 173 -1.54 10.87 5.04
N GLN A 174 -2.68 10.83 4.38
CA GLN A 174 -3.26 9.61 3.81
C GLN A 174 -2.43 8.99 2.65
N SER A 175 -1.64 9.81 1.93
CA SER A 175 -0.77 9.32 0.85
C SER A 175 0.52 8.68 1.36
N VAL A 176 0.82 8.80 2.63
CA VAL A 176 2.07 8.35 3.25
C VAL A 176 2.00 6.89 3.72
N LEU A 177 0.80 6.37 3.95
CA LEU A 177 0.56 4.96 4.28
C LEU A 177 0.38 4.13 3.01
N LEU A 178 1.39 4.14 2.14
CA LEU A 178 1.36 3.42 0.88
C LEU A 178 1.74 1.94 1.11
N LYS A 179 0.94 1.05 0.54
CA LYS A 179 1.26 -0.37 0.45
C LYS A 179 2.54 -0.56 -0.36
N TYR A 180 3.58 -1.09 0.25
CA TYR A 180 4.86 -1.31 -0.40
C TYR A 180 4.83 -2.47 -1.41
N SER A 181 5.66 -2.39 -2.44
CA SER A 181 5.83 -3.50 -3.37
C SER A 181 6.62 -4.65 -2.71
N ARG A 182 6.42 -5.88 -3.16
CA ARG A 182 7.18 -7.05 -2.66
C ARG A 182 8.69 -6.88 -2.78
N ASN A 183 9.18 -6.12 -3.76
CA ASN A 183 10.59 -5.81 -3.90
C ASN A 183 11.05 -4.81 -2.83
N ALA A 184 10.26 -3.80 -2.52
CA ALA A 184 10.55 -2.86 -1.44
C ALA A 184 10.58 -3.58 -0.08
N GLU A 185 9.64 -4.50 0.16
CA GLU A 185 9.64 -5.34 1.37
C GLU A 185 10.91 -6.17 1.48
N ARG A 186 11.29 -6.85 0.38
CA ARG A 186 12.53 -7.63 0.36
C ARG A 186 13.76 -6.76 0.62
N ASP A 187 13.84 -5.59 0.02
CA ASP A 187 14.97 -4.69 0.21
C ASP A 187 14.99 -4.13 1.65
N ALA A 188 13.82 -3.88 2.27
CA ALA A 188 13.72 -3.49 3.67
C ALA A 188 14.17 -4.61 4.62
N ASP A 189 13.80 -5.86 4.36
CA ASP A 189 14.26 -7.00 5.15
C ASP A 189 15.78 -7.19 5.07
N LEU A 190 16.31 -7.15 3.86
CA LEU A 190 17.75 -7.34 3.64
C LEU A 190 18.57 -6.21 4.27
N ASN A 191 18.08 -4.97 4.18
CA ASN A 191 18.73 -3.82 4.79
C ASN A 191 18.58 -3.83 6.32
N GLY A 192 17.40 -4.17 6.82
CA GLY A 192 17.13 -4.32 8.25
C GLY A 192 18.02 -5.36 8.91
N ALA A 193 18.24 -6.50 8.24
CA ALA A 193 19.18 -7.52 8.71
C ALA A 193 20.62 -7.00 8.80
N ARG A 194 21.05 -6.15 7.86
CA ARG A 194 22.38 -5.50 7.91
C ARG A 194 22.49 -4.50 9.06
N ILE A 195 21.45 -3.67 9.24
CA ILE A 195 21.37 -2.72 10.35
C ILE A 195 21.51 -3.47 11.67
N MET A 196 20.70 -4.50 11.89
CA MET A 196 20.74 -5.32 13.12
C MET A 196 22.12 -5.90 13.36
N ASN A 197 22.68 -6.58 12.36
CA ASN A 197 23.98 -7.24 12.48
C ASN A 197 25.08 -6.23 12.82
N GLU A 198 25.15 -5.09 12.13
CA GLU A 198 26.21 -4.11 12.32
C GLU A 198 26.23 -3.52 13.75
N VAL A 199 25.07 -3.39 14.38
CA VAL A 199 24.93 -2.86 15.73
C VAL A 199 24.80 -3.95 16.80
N GLY A 200 24.95 -5.23 16.45
CA GLY A 200 25.00 -6.35 17.39
C GLY A 200 23.64 -6.85 17.87
N TYR A 201 22.58 -6.71 17.08
CA TYR A 201 21.33 -7.48 17.22
C TYR A 201 21.33 -8.67 16.28
N ASP A 202 20.72 -9.79 16.70
CA ASP A 202 20.61 -11.01 15.88
C ASP A 202 19.57 -10.85 14.76
N PRO A 203 20.00 -10.79 13.47
CA PRO A 203 19.08 -10.63 12.34
C PRO A 203 18.09 -11.79 12.17
N VAL A 204 18.42 -12.98 12.68
CA VAL A 204 17.52 -14.16 12.60
C VAL A 204 16.25 -13.92 13.41
N GLN A 205 16.30 -13.11 14.46
CA GLN A 205 15.12 -12.81 15.28
C GLN A 205 14.05 -12.02 14.52
N MET A 206 14.44 -11.17 13.56
CA MET A 206 13.49 -10.51 12.65
C MET A 206 12.74 -11.54 11.81
N ALA A 207 13.46 -12.47 11.17
CA ALA A 207 12.86 -13.53 10.37
C ALA A 207 11.96 -14.44 11.20
N THR A 208 12.38 -14.78 12.43
CA THR A 208 11.61 -15.60 13.38
C THR A 208 10.29 -14.92 13.77
N PHE A 209 10.31 -13.61 13.99
CA PHE A 209 9.09 -12.86 14.30
C PHE A 209 8.12 -12.85 13.11
N PHE A 210 8.60 -12.59 11.90
CA PHE A 210 7.75 -12.64 10.72
C PHE A 210 7.16 -14.03 10.46
N GLN A 211 7.93 -15.10 10.70
CA GLN A 211 7.40 -16.47 10.63
C GLN A 211 6.29 -16.72 11.66
N LYS A 212 6.47 -16.23 12.87
CA LYS A 212 5.43 -16.29 13.91
C LYS A 212 4.16 -15.59 13.45
N LEU A 213 4.28 -14.40 12.85
CA LEU A 213 3.14 -13.66 12.32
C LEU A 213 2.43 -14.41 11.19
N GLU A 214 3.16 -14.96 10.23
CA GLU A 214 2.59 -15.75 9.13
C GLU A 214 1.81 -16.97 9.66
N SER A 215 2.37 -17.69 10.62
CA SER A 215 1.72 -18.87 11.22
C SER A 215 0.47 -18.50 12.02
N GLN A 216 0.43 -17.34 12.65
CA GLN A 216 -0.73 -16.84 13.39
C GLN A 216 -1.80 -16.31 12.44
N GLY A 217 -1.42 -15.64 11.34
CA GLY A 217 -2.34 -15.12 10.34
C GLY A 217 -3.14 -16.21 9.61
N GLN A 218 -2.61 -17.43 9.52
CA GLN A 218 -3.35 -18.59 9.01
C GLN A 218 -4.47 -19.06 9.95
N LYS A 219 -4.37 -18.75 11.25
CA LYS A 219 -5.34 -19.17 12.29
C LYS A 219 -6.35 -18.07 12.65
N ASP A 220 -5.89 -16.82 12.75
CA ASP A 220 -6.71 -15.64 13.04
C ASP A 220 -6.12 -14.41 12.36
N ASN A 221 -6.75 -14.00 11.29
CA ASN A 221 -6.27 -12.89 10.45
C ASN A 221 -6.66 -11.50 11.00
N SER A 222 -7.54 -11.42 12.03
CA SER A 222 -8.13 -10.16 12.47
C SER A 222 -7.12 -9.15 13.05
N LYS A 223 -6.10 -9.64 13.77
CA LYS A 223 -5.07 -8.80 14.41
C LYS A 223 -3.89 -8.47 13.50
N LEU A 224 -3.69 -9.27 12.46
CA LEU A 224 -2.58 -9.18 11.52
C LEU A 224 -2.97 -8.54 10.19
N ALA A 225 -4.26 -8.35 9.94
CA ALA A 225 -4.77 -7.87 8.67
C ALA A 225 -4.11 -6.55 8.24
N ASN A 226 -3.90 -5.64 9.16
CA ASN A 226 -3.27 -4.35 8.88
C ASN A 226 -1.79 -4.52 8.52
N PHE A 227 -1.02 -5.28 9.33
CA PHE A 227 0.40 -5.51 9.05
C PHE A 227 0.62 -6.17 7.70
N LEU A 228 -0.17 -7.21 7.38
CA LEU A 228 -0.06 -7.93 6.10
C LEU A 228 -0.59 -7.10 4.91
N ALA A 229 -1.50 -6.14 5.16
CA ALA A 229 -1.98 -5.23 4.14
C ALA A 229 -0.93 -4.16 3.79
N ASP A 230 -0.23 -3.64 4.80
CA ASP A 230 0.80 -2.62 4.64
C ASP A 230 2.12 -3.23 4.17
N HIS A 231 2.44 -4.45 4.66
CA HIS A 231 3.65 -5.22 4.37
C HIS A 231 3.32 -6.57 3.72
N PRO A 232 3.00 -6.60 2.42
CA PRO A 232 2.70 -7.86 1.73
C PRO A 232 3.91 -8.79 1.75
N THR A 233 3.73 -9.97 2.38
CA THR A 233 4.79 -10.95 2.55
C THR A 233 5.32 -11.44 1.20
N PRO A 234 6.62 -11.24 0.89
CA PRO A 234 7.25 -11.96 -0.19
C PRO A 234 7.33 -13.44 0.21
N GLY A 235 6.78 -14.34 -0.58
CA GLY A 235 7.00 -15.76 -0.35
C GLY A 235 8.49 -16.07 -0.14
N ASN A 236 8.83 -16.82 0.90
CA ASN A 236 10.20 -17.14 1.33
C ASN A 236 10.99 -16.00 2.03
N ARG A 237 10.32 -15.03 2.66
CA ARG A 237 10.94 -13.95 3.43
C ARG A 237 12.02 -14.46 4.39
N ILE A 238 11.71 -15.52 5.12
CA ILE A 238 12.61 -16.14 6.09
C ILE A 238 13.85 -16.72 5.38
N ALA A 239 13.63 -17.45 4.28
CA ALA A 239 14.73 -18.14 3.61
C ALA A 239 15.78 -17.15 3.05
N TYR A 240 15.37 -16.03 2.47
CA TYR A 240 16.34 -15.08 1.93
C TYR A 240 17.03 -14.24 3.01
N VAL A 241 16.37 -13.94 4.15
CA VAL A 241 17.02 -13.29 5.29
C VAL A 241 18.05 -14.23 5.91
N GLN A 242 17.72 -15.51 6.12
CA GLN A 242 18.65 -16.51 6.61
C GLN A 242 19.81 -16.73 5.66
N GLU A 243 19.54 -16.78 4.33
CA GLU A 243 20.59 -16.90 3.32
C GLU A 243 21.54 -15.70 3.36
N GLN A 244 21.00 -14.46 3.38
CA GLN A 244 21.84 -13.27 3.51
C GLN A 244 22.68 -13.29 4.78
N ASN A 245 22.11 -13.76 5.89
CA ASN A 245 22.81 -13.78 7.18
C ASN A 245 24.10 -14.63 7.16
N LYS A 246 24.20 -15.62 6.27
CA LYS A 246 25.43 -16.41 6.07
C LYS A 246 26.60 -15.55 5.54
N TYR A 247 26.32 -14.47 4.84
CA TYR A 247 27.30 -13.57 4.22
C TYR A 247 27.54 -12.30 5.04
N LEU A 248 26.78 -12.10 6.12
CA LEU A 248 27.05 -10.99 7.04
C LEU A 248 28.27 -11.31 7.91
N PRO A 249 29.07 -10.29 8.28
CA PRO A 249 30.16 -10.48 9.23
C PRO A 249 29.63 -11.12 10.51
N LYS A 250 30.36 -12.12 11.05
CA LYS A 250 30.04 -12.67 12.35
C LYS A 250 30.15 -11.59 13.43
N ASN A 251 29.14 -11.50 14.28
CA ASN A 251 29.08 -10.52 15.36
C ASN A 251 28.59 -11.19 16.65
N SER A 252 28.85 -10.54 17.78
CA SER A 252 28.26 -10.90 19.06
C SER A 252 26.93 -10.16 19.23
N TYR A 253 25.88 -10.89 19.53
CA TYR A 253 24.53 -10.33 19.65
C TYR A 253 24.15 -10.16 21.11
N THR A 254 23.68 -8.98 21.46
CA THR A 254 23.25 -8.63 22.82
C THR A 254 22.02 -7.73 22.78
N GLU A 255 21.15 -7.86 23.76
CA GLU A 255 20.06 -6.91 23.98
C GLU A 255 20.63 -5.60 24.57
N THR A 256 19.92 -4.49 24.34
CA THR A 256 20.28 -3.17 24.88
C THR A 256 19.99 -3.09 26.37
N ASP A 257 18.87 -3.71 26.79
CA ASP A 257 18.43 -3.76 28.18
C ASP A 257 17.75 -5.13 28.44
N PRO A 258 18.56 -6.14 28.80
CA PRO A 258 18.03 -7.48 29.06
C PRO A 258 16.92 -7.48 30.11
N GLY A 259 15.78 -8.06 29.75
CA GLY A 259 14.61 -8.10 30.62
C GLY A 259 13.71 -6.85 30.58
N ALA A 260 14.12 -5.78 29.90
CA ALA A 260 13.28 -4.57 29.77
C ALA A 260 11.96 -4.85 29.05
N LEU A 261 11.98 -5.71 28.03
CA LEU A 261 10.75 -6.04 27.28
C LEU A 261 9.61 -6.53 28.18
N SER A 262 9.93 -7.33 29.20
CA SER A 262 8.92 -7.81 30.16
C SER A 262 8.31 -6.64 30.97
N ARG A 263 9.14 -5.70 31.41
CA ARG A 263 8.67 -4.48 32.11
C ARG A 263 7.79 -3.63 31.18
N ILE A 264 8.24 -3.45 29.94
CA ILE A 264 7.50 -2.69 28.90
C ILE A 264 6.15 -3.34 28.59
N LYS A 265 6.09 -4.68 28.50
CA LYS A 265 4.81 -5.39 28.35
C LYS A 265 3.87 -5.17 29.54
N ASN A 266 4.40 -5.12 30.76
CA ASN A 266 3.59 -4.82 31.95
C ASN A 266 3.07 -3.37 31.91
N ILE A 267 3.88 -2.41 31.46
CA ILE A 267 3.42 -1.04 31.21
C ILE A 267 2.29 -1.02 30.18
N VAL A 268 2.47 -1.70 29.05
CA VAL A 268 1.44 -1.79 28.03
C VAL A 268 0.15 -2.42 28.54
N ALA A 269 0.25 -3.47 29.36
CA ALA A 269 -0.90 -4.12 29.98
C ALA A 269 -1.65 -3.21 30.99
N GLY A 270 -0.94 -2.26 31.60
CA GLY A 270 -1.50 -1.25 32.52
C GLY A 270 -2.04 0.00 31.83
N LEU A 271 -1.84 0.16 30.52
CA LEU A 271 -2.40 1.30 29.81
C LEU A 271 -3.94 1.26 29.81
N PRO A 272 -4.60 2.41 29.84
CA PRO A 272 -6.04 2.46 29.63
C PRO A 272 -6.36 1.79 28.29
N PRO A 273 -7.54 1.16 28.14
CA PRO A 273 -7.93 0.59 26.85
C PRO A 273 -7.79 1.67 25.78
N PRO A 274 -7.33 1.30 24.58
CA PRO A 274 -7.24 2.27 23.50
C PRO A 274 -8.60 2.95 23.37
N PRO A 275 -8.63 4.27 23.20
CA PRO A 275 -9.90 4.96 22.95
C PRO A 275 -10.58 4.24 21.79
N PRO A 276 -11.90 4.06 21.82
CA PRO A 276 -12.61 3.57 20.66
C PRO A 276 -12.09 4.40 19.48
N PRO A 277 -11.83 3.78 18.31
CA PRO A 277 -11.40 4.54 17.13
C PRO A 277 -12.27 5.77 17.11
N LYS A 278 -11.64 6.97 17.11
CA LYS A 278 -12.43 8.19 16.93
C LYS A 278 -13.33 7.86 15.77
N PRO A 279 -14.68 7.97 15.90
CA PRO A 279 -15.52 7.75 14.75
C PRO A 279 -14.86 8.60 13.66
N ALA A 280 -14.37 7.95 12.63
CA ALA A 280 -13.89 8.64 11.43
C ALA A 280 -15.00 9.64 11.17
N VAL A 281 -14.69 10.93 11.16
CA VAL A 281 -15.64 12.04 11.26
C VAL A 281 -16.88 11.64 10.49
N ALA A 282 -17.96 11.28 11.22
CA ALA A 282 -19.25 10.80 10.73
C ALA A 282 -19.21 9.86 9.51
N ALA A 283 -18.35 8.85 9.55
CA ALA A 283 -18.50 7.71 8.68
C ALA A 283 -18.99 6.49 9.46
N ALA A 284 -19.43 6.67 10.68
CA ALA A 284 -20.41 5.76 11.26
C ALA A 284 -21.74 6.08 10.59
N GLY A 285 -21.95 5.50 9.39
CA GLY A 285 -23.14 5.57 8.66
C GLY A 285 -23.98 6.82 8.93
N SER A 286 -23.86 7.86 8.10
CA SER A 286 -24.95 8.83 8.04
C SER A 286 -26.21 7.98 7.97
N ALA A 287 -27.18 8.26 8.81
CA ALA A 287 -28.38 7.44 8.96
C ALA A 287 -29.12 7.24 7.61
N SER A 288 -28.70 7.94 6.59
CA SER A 288 -29.21 7.83 5.20
C SER A 288 -28.12 8.30 4.22
N PRO A 289 -28.06 7.73 3.00
CA PRO A 289 -27.26 8.28 1.92
C PRO A 289 -27.59 9.76 1.73
N PRO A 290 -26.59 10.65 1.54
CA PRO A 290 -26.87 12.03 1.24
C PRO A 290 -27.68 12.16 -0.05
N ASP A 291 -28.62 13.09 -0.14
CA ASP A 291 -29.36 13.38 -1.37
C ASP A 291 -28.45 14.09 -2.37
N ILE A 292 -27.66 13.31 -3.09
CA ILE A 292 -26.65 13.74 -4.06
C ILE A 292 -26.95 13.18 -5.45
N ARG A 293 -28.21 13.29 -5.83
CA ARG A 293 -28.68 12.82 -7.13
C ARG A 293 -27.84 13.39 -8.26
N PRO A 294 -27.51 12.56 -9.25
CA PRO A 294 -26.74 13.02 -10.40
C PRO A 294 -27.52 14.11 -11.16
N SER A 295 -26.83 15.19 -11.51
CA SER A 295 -27.32 16.23 -12.39
C SER A 295 -27.68 15.68 -13.77
N SER A 296 -28.59 16.34 -14.47
CA SER A 296 -28.88 16.08 -15.88
C SER A 296 -27.87 16.73 -16.84
N GLN A 297 -26.94 17.54 -16.33
CA GLN A 297 -25.84 18.13 -17.08
C GLN A 297 -24.60 17.25 -16.95
N TYR A 298 -23.80 17.17 -18.03
CA TYR A 298 -22.64 16.28 -18.07
C TYR A 298 -21.38 17.01 -18.48
N LYS A 299 -20.25 16.66 -17.86
CA LYS A 299 -18.89 17.01 -18.24
C LYS A 299 -18.23 15.82 -18.94
N LEU A 300 -17.20 16.11 -19.74
CA LEU A 300 -16.39 15.09 -20.42
C LEU A 300 -15.16 14.76 -19.56
N PHE A 301 -14.92 13.47 -19.31
CA PHE A 301 -13.64 12.95 -18.92
C PHE A 301 -12.93 12.39 -20.14
N GLN A 302 -11.67 12.82 -20.35
CA GLN A 302 -10.82 12.31 -21.42
C GLN A 302 -9.67 11.52 -20.82
N GLY A 303 -9.74 10.20 -20.90
CA GLY A 303 -8.67 9.28 -20.58
C GLY A 303 -7.74 9.02 -21.77
N ARG A 304 -6.69 8.21 -21.57
CA ARG A 304 -5.76 7.84 -22.64
C ARG A 304 -6.39 6.86 -23.64
N ALA A 305 -7.08 5.84 -23.15
CA ALA A 305 -7.66 4.78 -23.97
C ALA A 305 -9.19 4.81 -24.01
N PHE A 306 -9.83 5.72 -23.30
CA PHE A 306 -11.29 5.90 -23.32
C PHE A 306 -11.68 7.32 -22.93
N SER A 307 -12.88 7.73 -23.33
CA SER A 307 -13.55 8.92 -22.80
C SER A 307 -14.97 8.59 -22.39
N LEU A 308 -15.53 9.34 -21.44
CA LEU A 308 -16.90 9.20 -20.99
C LEU A 308 -17.46 10.54 -20.47
N ARG A 309 -18.78 10.64 -20.40
CA ARG A 309 -19.45 11.78 -19.77
C ARG A 309 -19.93 11.40 -18.37
N TYR A 310 -19.86 12.33 -17.45
CA TYR A 310 -20.26 12.17 -16.05
C TYR A 310 -21.09 13.37 -15.57
N PRO A 311 -21.99 13.22 -14.58
CA PRO A 311 -22.79 14.31 -14.04
C PRO A 311 -21.90 15.47 -13.57
N ASP A 312 -22.23 16.70 -13.91
CA ASP A 312 -21.37 17.88 -13.68
C ASP A 312 -21.27 18.28 -12.21
N ASN A 313 -22.21 17.83 -11.37
CA ASN A 313 -22.20 17.98 -9.90
C ASN A 313 -21.37 16.92 -9.18
N TRP A 314 -20.83 15.92 -9.90
CA TRP A 314 -19.88 14.95 -9.35
C TRP A 314 -18.45 15.37 -9.61
N GLN A 315 -17.52 14.87 -8.79
CA GLN A 315 -16.10 15.16 -8.90
C GLN A 315 -15.35 13.99 -9.52
N VAL A 316 -14.33 14.31 -10.28
CA VAL A 316 -13.36 13.35 -10.81
C VAL A 316 -12.21 13.20 -9.81
N PHE A 317 -12.00 11.99 -9.33
CA PHE A 317 -10.85 11.59 -8.54
C PHE A 317 -9.99 10.70 -9.44
N GLY A 318 -8.95 11.28 -9.98
CA GLY A 318 -8.10 10.70 -11.02
C GLY A 318 -7.71 11.80 -12.01
N GLU A 319 -6.78 11.50 -12.88
CA GLU A 319 -6.25 12.49 -13.79
C GLU A 319 -6.80 12.35 -15.20
N GLN A 320 -6.92 13.50 -15.86
CA GLN A 320 -7.14 13.54 -17.31
C GLN A 320 -5.98 12.79 -18.01
N GLY A 321 -6.30 11.92 -18.95
CA GLY A 321 -5.32 11.07 -19.62
C GLY A 321 -4.97 9.78 -18.89
N SER A 322 -5.54 9.51 -17.72
CA SER A 322 -5.38 8.22 -17.00
C SER A 322 -6.18 7.10 -17.66
N ASP A 323 -5.73 5.85 -17.50
CA ASP A 323 -6.50 4.66 -17.84
C ASP A 323 -7.46 4.23 -16.71
N SER A 324 -7.55 5.03 -15.63
CA SER A 324 -8.44 4.78 -14.49
C SER A 324 -9.01 6.09 -13.98
N VAL A 325 -10.29 6.11 -13.66
CA VAL A 325 -10.98 7.27 -13.09
C VAL A 325 -12.03 6.82 -12.09
N THR A 326 -12.10 7.54 -10.99
CA THR A 326 -13.19 7.47 -10.02
C THR A 326 -14.03 8.73 -10.16
N VAL A 327 -15.33 8.60 -10.22
CA VAL A 327 -16.27 9.72 -10.28
C VAL A 327 -17.33 9.54 -9.20
N ALA A 328 -17.39 10.50 -8.28
CA ALA A 328 -18.32 10.43 -7.16
C ALA A 328 -18.65 11.85 -6.65
N PRO A 329 -19.77 12.06 -5.99
CA PRO A 329 -19.98 13.26 -5.16
C PRO A 329 -18.95 13.27 -4.02
N LYS A 330 -18.49 14.45 -3.61
CA LYS A 330 -17.53 14.58 -2.50
C LYS A 330 -18.09 13.97 -1.21
N GLU A 331 -19.35 14.15 -0.97
CA GLU A 331 -20.09 13.69 0.21
C GLU A 331 -20.29 12.17 0.23
N ALA A 332 -20.09 11.50 -0.91
CA ALA A 332 -20.18 10.04 -1.06
C ALA A 332 -18.86 9.32 -0.79
N LEU A 333 -17.79 10.04 -0.56
CA LEU A 333 -16.52 9.47 -0.10
C LEU A 333 -16.59 9.28 1.41
N VAL A 334 -16.77 8.03 1.83
CA VAL A 334 -16.99 7.65 3.23
C VAL A 334 -15.78 6.86 3.71
N ALA A 335 -15.23 7.22 4.87
CA ALA A 335 -14.19 6.42 5.47
C ALA A 335 -14.82 5.19 6.16
N ASP A 336 -14.29 4.00 5.94
CA ASP A 336 -14.73 2.80 6.65
C ASP A 336 -14.22 2.78 8.12
N ALA A 337 -14.60 1.76 8.86
CA ALA A 337 -14.16 1.57 10.25
C ALA A 337 -12.63 1.45 10.40
N LYS A 338 -11.90 1.26 9.30
CA LYS A 338 -10.44 1.20 9.23
C LYS A 338 -9.81 2.50 8.76
N GLY A 339 -10.61 3.55 8.52
CA GLY A 339 -10.16 4.84 7.99
C GLY A 339 -9.86 4.81 6.47
N GLN A 340 -10.20 3.73 5.75
CA GLN A 340 -10.06 3.67 4.31
C GLN A 340 -11.24 4.36 3.64
N THR A 341 -10.94 5.23 2.68
CA THR A 341 -12.00 5.89 1.91
C THR A 341 -12.68 4.91 0.98
N GLN A 342 -13.96 4.72 1.15
CA GLN A 342 -14.85 3.95 0.28
C GLN A 342 -15.76 4.89 -0.49
N ILE A 343 -16.19 4.44 -1.65
CA ILE A 343 -17.18 5.15 -2.45
C ILE A 343 -18.53 4.54 -2.12
N GLY A 344 -19.39 5.29 -1.44
CA GLY A 344 -20.75 4.83 -1.17
C GLY A 344 -21.72 5.14 -2.32
N TYR A 345 -21.28 5.92 -3.33
CA TYR A 345 -22.09 6.39 -4.43
C TYR A 345 -21.22 6.96 -5.55
N GLY A 346 -21.33 6.43 -6.77
CA GLY A 346 -20.53 6.88 -7.89
C GLY A 346 -20.13 5.76 -8.84
N PHE A 347 -18.98 5.89 -9.49
CA PHE A 347 -18.44 4.82 -10.31
C PHE A 347 -16.92 4.89 -10.44
N ILE A 348 -16.34 3.73 -10.76
CA ILE A 348 -14.92 3.57 -11.11
C ILE A 348 -14.86 3.01 -12.52
N ALA A 349 -14.10 3.64 -13.42
CA ALA A 349 -13.78 3.12 -14.74
C ALA A 349 -12.29 2.84 -14.86
N SER A 350 -11.92 1.66 -15.37
CA SER A 350 -10.51 1.25 -15.48
C SER A 350 -10.35 0.05 -16.43
N TYR A 351 -9.12 -0.49 -16.52
CA TYR A 351 -8.80 -1.70 -17.26
C TYR A 351 -8.31 -2.81 -16.33
N TYR A 352 -8.83 -4.00 -16.53
CA TYR A 352 -8.28 -5.23 -16.01
C TYR A 352 -7.35 -5.86 -17.06
N VAL A 353 -6.09 -6.10 -16.71
CA VAL A 353 -5.11 -6.69 -17.62
C VAL A 353 -5.05 -8.20 -17.42
N PRO A 354 -5.49 -9.01 -18.38
CA PRO A 354 -5.42 -10.46 -18.29
C PRO A 354 -3.97 -10.96 -18.30
N GLN A 355 -3.68 -12.01 -17.54
CA GLN A 355 -2.34 -12.62 -17.49
C GLN A 355 -1.88 -13.16 -18.86
N ASN A 356 -2.80 -13.50 -19.76
CA ASN A 356 -2.52 -14.10 -21.07
C ASN A 356 -2.54 -13.11 -22.25
N GLY A 357 -2.45 -11.82 -21.98
CA GLY A 357 -2.26 -10.74 -22.96
C GLY A 357 -3.50 -10.34 -23.77
N LYS A 358 -4.41 -11.22 -24.16
CA LYS A 358 -5.62 -10.87 -24.94
C LYS A 358 -6.87 -11.03 -24.07
N ALA A 359 -7.67 -9.98 -23.99
CA ALA A 359 -8.90 -9.98 -23.21
C ALA A 359 -9.97 -10.85 -23.86
N ASP A 360 -10.57 -11.75 -23.06
CA ASP A 360 -11.80 -12.48 -23.36
C ASP A 360 -12.94 -11.96 -22.50
N LEU A 361 -14.04 -11.55 -23.13
CA LEU A 361 -15.11 -10.83 -22.46
C LEU A 361 -15.73 -11.62 -21.30
N ARG A 362 -16.04 -12.91 -21.48
CA ARG A 362 -16.71 -13.72 -20.45
C ARG A 362 -15.72 -14.18 -19.38
N ARG A 363 -14.65 -14.83 -19.80
CA ARG A 363 -13.63 -15.35 -18.90
C ARG A 363 -13.07 -14.27 -17.99
N ASP A 364 -12.70 -13.12 -18.56
CA ASP A 364 -12.03 -12.08 -17.81
C ASP A 364 -13.00 -11.21 -16.99
N THR A 365 -14.28 -11.13 -17.39
CA THR A 365 -15.34 -10.62 -16.50
C THR A 365 -15.48 -11.51 -15.27
N ASP A 366 -15.46 -12.85 -15.42
CA ASP A 366 -15.52 -13.76 -14.28
C ASP A 366 -14.28 -13.70 -13.40
N ASN A 367 -13.10 -13.50 -14.00
CA ASN A 367 -11.84 -13.30 -13.26
C ASN A 367 -11.90 -11.99 -12.44
N LEU A 368 -12.33 -10.91 -13.07
CA LEU A 368 -12.47 -9.60 -12.40
C LEU A 368 -13.48 -9.68 -11.24
N VAL A 369 -14.63 -10.32 -11.44
CA VAL A 369 -15.60 -10.49 -10.35
C VAL A 369 -15.01 -11.27 -9.19
N ARG A 370 -14.24 -12.34 -9.44
CA ARG A 370 -13.54 -13.07 -8.37
C ARG A 370 -12.52 -12.21 -7.64
N GLN A 371 -11.77 -11.38 -8.37
CA GLN A 371 -10.85 -10.43 -7.76
C GLN A 371 -11.58 -9.41 -6.88
N LEU A 372 -12.63 -8.78 -7.38
CA LEU A 372 -13.46 -7.84 -6.62
C LEU A 372 -14.05 -8.48 -5.35
N GLN A 373 -14.47 -9.74 -5.42
CA GLN A 373 -14.97 -10.48 -4.26
C GLN A 373 -13.88 -10.80 -3.24
N GLN A 374 -12.63 -11.04 -3.67
CA GLN A 374 -11.49 -11.23 -2.76
C GLN A 374 -11.10 -9.92 -2.05
N GLU A 375 -11.18 -8.81 -2.76
CA GLU A 375 -10.89 -7.48 -2.23
C GLU A 375 -12.04 -6.95 -1.34
N ASN A 376 -13.27 -7.39 -1.61
CA ASN A 376 -14.50 -7.02 -0.90
C ASN A 376 -15.26 -8.27 -0.42
N PRO A 377 -14.94 -8.83 0.75
CA PRO A 377 -15.52 -10.10 1.23
C PRO A 377 -17.06 -10.12 1.36
N GLY A 378 -17.70 -8.94 1.42
CA GLY A 378 -19.15 -8.78 1.43
C GLY A 378 -19.81 -8.81 0.04
N MET A 379 -19.01 -8.75 -1.02
CA MET A 379 -19.51 -8.67 -2.40
C MET A 379 -19.97 -10.03 -2.91
N LYS A 380 -21.15 -10.06 -3.53
CA LYS A 380 -21.72 -11.26 -4.14
C LYS A 380 -22.35 -10.93 -5.49
N ARG A 381 -22.40 -11.92 -6.40
CA ARG A 381 -23.28 -11.83 -7.57
C ARG A 381 -24.73 -11.95 -7.11
N THR A 382 -25.59 -11.14 -7.69
CA THR A 382 -27.03 -11.32 -7.54
C THR A 382 -27.51 -12.46 -8.43
N ASN A 383 -28.77 -12.92 -8.22
CA ASN A 383 -29.42 -13.94 -9.07
C ASN A 383 -29.84 -13.35 -10.43
N ALA A 384 -29.64 -12.07 -10.71
CA ALA A 384 -29.98 -11.46 -11.99
C ALA A 384 -29.08 -12.01 -13.10
N ALA A 385 -29.70 -12.35 -14.23
CA ALA A 385 -28.94 -12.79 -15.40
C ALA A 385 -28.04 -11.69 -15.95
N GLN A 386 -26.83 -12.07 -16.37
CA GLN A 386 -25.98 -11.15 -17.11
C GLN A 386 -26.69 -10.72 -18.40
N ARG A 387 -26.58 -9.43 -18.71
CA ARG A 387 -27.12 -8.85 -19.96
C ARG A 387 -26.03 -8.34 -20.85
N THR A 388 -26.21 -8.48 -22.16
CA THR A 388 -25.33 -7.88 -23.15
C THR A 388 -25.69 -6.41 -23.36
N VAL A 389 -24.70 -5.55 -23.56
CA VAL A 389 -24.86 -4.13 -23.85
C VAL A 389 -23.95 -3.74 -25.02
N GLN A 390 -24.36 -2.73 -25.80
CA GLN A 390 -23.51 -2.14 -26.85
C GLN A 390 -22.80 -0.91 -26.28
N VAL A 391 -21.47 -0.91 -26.33
CA VAL A 391 -20.63 0.20 -25.87
C VAL A 391 -19.67 0.57 -26.97
N SER A 392 -19.82 1.76 -27.53
CA SER A 392 -18.99 2.24 -28.65
C SER A 392 -18.92 1.23 -29.83
N GLY A 393 -20.06 0.61 -30.16
CA GLY A 393 -20.15 -0.38 -31.23
C GLY A 393 -19.61 -1.79 -30.90
N GLN A 394 -19.23 -2.05 -29.65
CA GLN A 394 -18.69 -3.32 -29.21
C GLN A 394 -19.62 -4.00 -28.20
N ASN A 395 -19.60 -5.34 -28.18
CA ASN A 395 -20.34 -6.11 -27.19
C ASN A 395 -19.70 -5.98 -25.82
N GLY A 396 -20.49 -5.61 -24.82
CA GLY A 396 -20.15 -5.61 -23.42
C GLY A 396 -21.07 -6.52 -22.62
N LEU A 397 -20.70 -6.82 -21.38
CA LEU A 397 -21.50 -7.54 -20.40
C LEU A 397 -21.82 -6.62 -19.23
N VAL A 398 -23.04 -6.74 -18.71
CA VAL A 398 -23.46 -6.11 -17.46
C VAL A 398 -23.77 -7.19 -16.46
N THR A 399 -23.13 -7.14 -15.31
CA THR A 399 -23.27 -8.08 -14.19
C THR A 399 -23.72 -7.30 -12.96
N ALA A 400 -24.83 -7.74 -12.36
CA ALA A 400 -25.31 -7.15 -11.11
C ALA A 400 -24.62 -7.83 -9.91
N LEU A 401 -24.08 -7.00 -9.04
CA LEU A 401 -23.42 -7.40 -7.80
C LEU A 401 -24.11 -6.70 -6.63
N GLU A 402 -23.89 -7.21 -5.44
CA GLU A 402 -24.28 -6.57 -4.20
C GLU A 402 -23.12 -6.63 -3.20
N SER A 403 -22.95 -5.61 -2.38
CA SER A 403 -21.94 -5.57 -1.34
C SER A 403 -22.46 -4.90 -0.05
N ASN A 404 -21.60 -4.80 0.95
CA ASN A 404 -21.93 -4.04 2.16
C ASN A 404 -21.76 -2.56 1.85
N SER A 405 -22.79 -1.77 2.13
CA SER A 405 -22.70 -0.32 1.99
C SER A 405 -21.92 0.31 3.16
N PRO A 406 -21.14 1.38 2.93
CA PRO A 406 -20.60 2.18 4.02
C PRO A 406 -21.70 2.95 4.78
N TYR A 407 -22.92 3.03 4.25
CA TYR A 407 -24.07 3.61 4.95
C TYR A 407 -24.73 2.60 5.86
N ARG A 408 -25.07 3.03 7.08
CA ARG A 408 -25.60 2.13 8.12
C ARG A 408 -26.95 1.52 7.73
N GLY A 409 -27.01 0.20 7.76
CA GLY A 409 -28.23 -0.54 7.48
C GLY A 409 -28.56 -0.71 5.99
N GLU A 410 -27.70 -0.20 5.11
CA GLU A 410 -27.85 -0.31 3.66
C GLU A 410 -26.99 -1.43 3.08
N ARG A 411 -27.43 -1.96 1.95
CA ARG A 411 -26.62 -2.77 1.04
C ARG A 411 -26.35 -1.95 -0.21
N GLU A 412 -25.18 -2.15 -0.82
CA GLU A 412 -24.91 -1.61 -2.15
C GLU A 412 -25.50 -2.48 -3.24
N ALA A 413 -26.04 -1.83 -4.25
CA ALA A 413 -26.38 -2.41 -5.52
C ALA A 413 -25.31 -1.97 -6.53
N ASP A 414 -24.40 -2.89 -6.84
CA ASP A 414 -23.29 -2.60 -7.73
C ASP A 414 -23.59 -3.12 -9.14
N THR A 415 -23.24 -2.34 -10.15
CA THR A 415 -23.39 -2.74 -11.54
C THR A 415 -22.01 -2.74 -12.21
N LEU A 416 -21.49 -3.91 -12.54
CA LEU A 416 -20.26 -4.07 -13.31
C LEU A 416 -20.58 -4.16 -14.80
N MET A 417 -20.10 -3.20 -15.58
CA MET A 417 -20.08 -3.23 -17.04
C MET A 417 -18.67 -3.53 -17.54
N THR A 418 -18.53 -4.45 -18.49
CA THR A 418 -17.23 -4.85 -19.06
C THR A 418 -17.25 -4.89 -20.57
N VAL A 419 -16.10 -4.56 -21.21
CA VAL A 419 -15.89 -4.64 -22.68
C VAL A 419 -14.48 -5.15 -22.94
N ALA A 420 -14.31 -6.18 -23.79
CA ALA A 420 -12.99 -6.65 -24.19
C ALA A 420 -12.36 -5.71 -25.19
N ARG A 421 -11.12 -5.27 -24.90
CA ARG A 421 -10.35 -4.33 -25.73
C ARG A 421 -8.94 -4.86 -25.98
N PRO A 422 -8.19 -4.33 -26.97
CA PRO A 422 -6.77 -4.68 -27.13
C PRO A 422 -5.92 -4.36 -25.90
N GLU A 423 -6.25 -3.28 -25.18
CA GLU A 423 -5.54 -2.79 -23.98
C GLU A 423 -5.84 -3.66 -22.73
N GLY A 424 -6.88 -4.49 -22.76
CA GLY A 424 -7.36 -5.30 -21.65
C GLY A 424 -8.89 -5.35 -21.58
N LEU A 425 -9.43 -5.81 -20.46
CA LEU A 425 -10.87 -5.76 -20.21
C LEU A 425 -11.21 -4.39 -19.61
N PHE A 426 -11.77 -3.48 -20.41
CA PHE A 426 -12.34 -2.23 -19.88
C PHE A 426 -13.52 -2.54 -18.98
N TYR A 427 -13.61 -1.86 -17.84
CA TYR A 427 -14.74 -2.02 -16.94
C TYR A 427 -15.19 -0.72 -16.31
N ILE A 428 -16.46 -0.63 -15.96
CA ILE A 428 -17.02 0.37 -15.07
C ILE A 428 -17.75 -0.36 -13.95
N VAL A 429 -17.43 -0.06 -12.70
CA VAL A 429 -18.21 -0.47 -11.52
C VAL A 429 -19.01 0.73 -11.07
N PHE A 430 -20.31 0.69 -11.23
CA PHE A 430 -21.24 1.64 -10.65
C PHE A 430 -21.63 1.19 -9.27
N ILE A 431 -21.62 2.10 -8.32
CA ILE A 431 -21.86 1.86 -6.89
C ILE A 431 -23.00 2.77 -6.46
N ALA A 432 -24.02 2.20 -5.83
CA ALA A 432 -25.10 2.96 -5.24
C ALA A 432 -25.69 2.23 -4.05
N PRO A 433 -26.19 2.94 -3.01
CA PRO A 433 -27.04 2.32 -2.00
C PRO A 433 -28.24 1.66 -2.65
N GLY A 434 -28.67 0.50 -2.12
CA GLY A 434 -29.80 -0.25 -2.68
C GLY A 434 -31.10 0.57 -2.74
N SER A 435 -31.32 1.44 -1.75
CA SER A 435 -32.46 2.37 -1.71
C SER A 435 -32.42 3.42 -2.85
N GLU A 436 -31.22 3.77 -3.37
CA GLU A 436 -31.05 4.79 -4.40
C GLU A 436 -30.83 4.22 -5.82
N GLN A 437 -30.73 2.91 -5.98
CA GLN A 437 -30.45 2.27 -7.27
C GLN A 437 -31.39 2.75 -8.40
N GLY A 438 -32.68 2.86 -8.11
CA GLY A 438 -33.68 3.31 -9.09
C GLY A 438 -33.48 4.76 -9.55
N SER A 439 -33.03 5.63 -8.65
CA SER A 439 -32.83 7.06 -8.91
C SER A 439 -31.63 7.32 -9.81
N VAL A 440 -30.60 6.45 -9.80
CA VAL A 440 -29.35 6.63 -10.52
C VAL A 440 -29.25 5.83 -11.80
N GLN A 441 -30.09 4.83 -12.00
CA GLN A 441 -30.00 3.89 -13.12
C GLN A 441 -29.93 4.61 -14.47
N ARG A 442 -30.75 5.66 -14.67
CA ARG A 442 -30.74 6.44 -15.91
C ARG A 442 -29.37 7.10 -16.13
N SER A 443 -28.78 7.70 -15.10
CA SER A 443 -27.48 8.34 -15.20
C SER A 443 -26.38 7.34 -15.49
N PHE A 444 -26.42 6.16 -14.90
CA PHE A 444 -25.45 5.09 -15.19
C PHE A 444 -25.59 4.60 -16.64
N ASP A 445 -26.81 4.45 -17.15
CA ASP A 445 -27.04 4.11 -18.54
C ASP A 445 -26.53 5.22 -19.50
N ASP A 446 -26.68 6.50 -19.12
CA ASP A 446 -26.14 7.62 -19.89
C ASP A 446 -24.62 7.64 -19.91
N VAL A 447 -23.97 7.35 -18.77
CA VAL A 447 -22.52 7.18 -18.70
C VAL A 447 -22.07 6.07 -19.65
N ILE A 448 -22.69 4.88 -19.57
CA ILE A 448 -22.36 3.73 -20.45
C ILE A 448 -22.48 4.12 -21.94
N ARG A 449 -23.58 4.77 -22.33
CA ARG A 449 -23.81 5.23 -23.71
C ARG A 449 -22.80 6.26 -24.17
N SER A 450 -22.22 7.00 -23.25
CA SER A 450 -21.25 8.08 -23.55
C SER A 450 -19.82 7.57 -23.75
N VAL A 451 -19.51 6.34 -23.35
CA VAL A 451 -18.15 5.77 -23.50
C VAL A 451 -17.74 5.76 -24.97
N ARG A 452 -16.51 6.22 -25.21
CA ARG A 452 -15.81 6.14 -26.51
C ARG A 452 -14.40 5.61 -26.26
N PHE A 453 -13.97 4.75 -27.18
CA PHE A 453 -12.64 4.17 -27.20
C PHE A 453 -11.81 4.76 -28.32
#